data_c140f5a658aaf01c7cb65be420bea9d3
#
_entry.id   c140f5a658aaf01c7cb65be420bea9d3
#
_cell.length_a   1.000
_cell.length_b   1.000
_cell.length_c   1.000
_cell.angle_alpha   90.00
_cell.angle_beta   90.00
_cell.angle_gamma   90.00
#
_symmetry.space_group_name_H-M   'P 1'
#
loop_
_entity.id
_entity.type
_entity.pdbx_description
1 polymer ?
#
loop_
_entity_poly.entity_id
_entity_poly.type
_entity_poly.pdbx_seq_one_letter_code
_entity_poly.pdbx_strand_id
1 'polypeptide(L)'
;LYPSDEAFLESIREEVRDNVIRLRNHACLVLWCGNNENEWFHDYEHHAEGLTQELRMKNLQQYEVHLAEVVRKYDPDRLFWPSSPSSGGGYYDPNGYEKGDVHCWYVWYLPAKPYTFYRDCTGRFISEFGLESFQNYKTLCNYLDPEDMSPNSEVMDYMQRCSDNYCNMGNGKIMNYIFQEVQTPQSFKEYIFASQ
;
A
#
# COMPACT_ATOMS: atom_id res chain seq x y z
N LEU A 1 -14.86 2.84 -3.49
CA LEU A 1 -15.26 3.66 -4.63
C LEU A 1 -15.19 5.14 -4.27
N TYR A 2 -14.63 5.95 -5.16
CA TYR A 2 -14.56 7.40 -4.98
C TYR A 2 -15.78 8.07 -5.61
N PRO A 3 -16.22 9.23 -5.09
CA PRO A 3 -17.22 10.04 -5.76
C PRO A 3 -16.79 10.40 -7.18
N SER A 4 -17.76 10.58 -8.09
CA SER A 4 -17.51 10.90 -9.50
C SER A 4 -18.31 12.11 -9.97
N ASP A 5 -18.84 12.91 -9.03
CA ASP A 5 -19.46 14.19 -9.33
C ASP A 5 -18.40 15.25 -9.70
N GLU A 6 -18.84 16.28 -10.41
CA GLU A 6 -17.91 17.30 -10.94
C GLU A 6 -17.18 18.08 -9.84
N ALA A 7 -17.81 18.30 -8.69
CA ALA A 7 -17.17 19.04 -7.59
C ALA A 7 -16.00 18.23 -7.01
N PHE A 8 -16.16 16.92 -6.87
CA PHE A 8 -15.09 16.04 -6.42
C PHE A 8 -13.98 15.92 -7.47
N LEU A 9 -14.35 15.78 -8.74
CA LEU A 9 -13.36 15.71 -9.84
C LEU A 9 -12.53 17.01 -9.94
N GLU A 10 -13.14 18.16 -9.76
CA GLU A 10 -12.39 19.43 -9.77
C GLU A 10 -11.44 19.52 -8.57
N SER A 11 -11.88 19.10 -7.38
CA SER A 11 -11.01 19.05 -6.20
C SER A 11 -9.79 18.14 -6.43
N ILE A 12 -9.98 16.97 -7.07
CA ILE A 12 -8.88 16.08 -7.44
C ILE A 12 -7.94 16.74 -8.46
N ARG A 13 -8.48 17.40 -9.49
CA ARG A 13 -7.65 18.09 -10.49
C ARG A 13 -6.75 19.14 -9.86
N GLU A 14 -7.29 19.92 -8.93
CA GLU A 14 -6.53 20.92 -8.18
C GLU A 14 -5.44 20.28 -7.31
N GLU A 15 -5.78 19.25 -6.55
CA GLU A 15 -4.84 18.50 -5.72
C GLU A 15 -3.68 17.92 -6.56
N VAL A 16 -4.01 17.24 -7.66
CA VAL A 16 -3.00 16.67 -8.55
C VAL A 16 -2.13 17.76 -9.19
N ARG A 17 -2.74 18.84 -9.66
CA ARG A 17 -2.00 19.99 -10.19
C ARG A 17 -0.96 20.51 -9.19
N ASP A 18 -1.38 20.74 -7.96
CA ASP A 18 -0.52 21.33 -6.93
C ASP A 18 0.63 20.37 -6.57
N ASN A 19 0.34 19.08 -6.45
CA ASN A 19 1.36 18.07 -6.18
C ASN A 19 2.35 17.94 -7.35
N VAL A 20 1.87 17.91 -8.58
CA VAL A 20 2.73 17.82 -9.77
C VAL A 20 3.64 19.03 -9.87
N ILE A 21 3.10 20.25 -9.74
CA ILE A 21 3.91 21.47 -9.80
C ILE A 21 4.96 21.50 -8.69
N ARG A 22 4.61 21.10 -7.49
CA ARG A 22 5.50 21.09 -6.32
C ARG A 22 6.62 20.04 -6.45
N LEU A 23 6.34 18.87 -7.01
CA LEU A 23 7.25 17.73 -6.96
C LEU A 23 8.01 17.46 -8.26
N ARG A 24 7.53 17.90 -9.43
CA ARG A 24 8.09 17.58 -10.75
C ARG A 24 9.58 17.87 -10.93
N ASN A 25 10.14 18.81 -10.16
CA ASN A 25 11.55 19.19 -10.27
C ASN A 25 12.50 18.31 -9.43
N HIS A 26 11.97 17.32 -8.69
CA HIS A 26 12.81 16.41 -7.94
C HIS A 26 13.34 15.29 -8.85
N ALA A 27 14.65 15.17 -8.93
CA ALA A 27 15.31 14.18 -9.79
C ALA A 27 15.01 12.71 -9.40
N CYS A 28 14.65 12.46 -8.14
CA CYS A 28 14.27 11.14 -7.66
C CYS A 28 12.85 10.69 -8.06
N LEU A 29 12.02 11.61 -8.56
CA LEU A 29 10.68 11.28 -9.03
C LEU A 29 10.76 10.65 -10.42
N VAL A 30 10.45 9.35 -10.53
CA VAL A 30 10.59 8.56 -11.75
C VAL A 30 9.31 8.53 -12.57
N LEU A 31 8.18 8.34 -11.92
CA LEU A 31 6.87 8.25 -12.56
C LEU A 31 5.77 8.82 -11.63
N TRP A 32 4.64 9.15 -12.23
CA TRP A 32 3.40 9.46 -11.56
C TRP A 32 2.46 8.25 -11.62
N CYS A 33 1.82 7.91 -10.51
CA CYS A 33 0.81 6.85 -10.46
C CYS A 33 -0.56 7.45 -10.13
N GLY A 34 -1.60 6.98 -10.85
CA GLY A 34 -2.94 7.54 -10.74
C GLY A 34 -3.67 7.16 -9.44
N ASN A 35 -3.44 5.96 -8.94
CA ASN A 35 -4.07 5.48 -7.71
C ASN A 35 -3.38 4.23 -7.17
N ASN A 36 -3.73 3.85 -5.93
CA ASN A 36 -3.32 2.60 -5.32
C ASN A 36 -4.46 1.58 -5.36
N GLU A 37 -4.20 0.43 -5.96
CA GLU A 37 -4.99 -0.81 -5.96
C GLU A 37 -6.43 -0.73 -6.50
N ASN A 38 -6.89 0.42 -7.04
CA ASN A 38 -8.27 0.51 -7.48
C ASN A 38 -8.60 -0.44 -8.64
N GLU A 39 -7.68 -0.63 -9.61
CA GLU A 39 -7.88 -1.63 -10.67
C GLU A 39 -7.95 -3.04 -10.09
N TRP A 40 -7.04 -3.38 -9.19
CA TRP A 40 -6.96 -4.71 -8.59
C TRP A 40 -8.19 -5.04 -7.75
N PHE A 41 -8.62 -4.14 -6.88
CA PHE A 41 -9.86 -4.33 -6.12
C PHE A 41 -11.09 -4.44 -7.00
N HIS A 42 -11.17 -3.68 -8.07
CA HIS A 42 -12.27 -3.76 -9.01
C HIS A 42 -12.28 -5.06 -9.83
N ASP A 43 -11.12 -5.65 -10.10
CA ASP A 43 -11.00 -6.94 -10.77
C ASP A 43 -11.26 -8.10 -9.80
N TYR A 44 -10.66 -8.07 -8.61
CA TYR A 44 -10.82 -9.08 -7.57
C TYR A 44 -12.25 -9.16 -7.04
N GLU A 45 -12.92 -8.02 -6.92
CA GLU A 45 -14.30 -7.91 -6.48
C GLU A 45 -15.31 -8.02 -7.63
N HIS A 46 -15.09 -8.88 -8.60
CA HIS A 46 -16.09 -9.23 -9.62
C HIS A 46 -17.46 -9.64 -9.02
N HIS A 47 -17.51 -9.85 -7.73
CA HIS A 47 -18.67 -10.25 -6.95
C HIS A 47 -19.12 -9.20 -5.92
N ALA A 48 -18.52 -8.00 -5.90
CA ALA A 48 -19.02 -6.95 -5.02
C ALA A 48 -20.43 -6.52 -5.47
N GLU A 49 -21.41 -6.87 -4.68
CA GLU A 49 -22.79 -6.47 -4.89
C GLU A 49 -22.87 -4.95 -5.05
N GLY A 50 -23.41 -4.48 -6.18
CA GLY A 50 -23.57 -3.06 -6.47
C GLY A 50 -22.49 -2.42 -7.34
N LEU A 51 -21.44 -3.11 -7.74
CA LEU A 51 -20.44 -2.58 -8.68
C LEU A 51 -20.92 -2.74 -10.13
N THR A 52 -21.63 -1.74 -10.65
CA THR A 52 -22.10 -1.74 -12.02
C THR A 52 -20.97 -1.46 -13.01
N GLN A 53 -21.13 -1.89 -14.27
CA GLN A 53 -20.20 -1.56 -15.35
C GLN A 53 -20.07 -0.04 -15.54
N GLU A 54 -21.15 0.71 -15.38
CA GLU A 54 -21.13 2.18 -15.45
C GLU A 54 -20.20 2.78 -14.38
N LEU A 55 -20.26 2.28 -13.16
CA LEU A 55 -19.46 2.76 -12.05
C LEU A 55 -17.98 2.42 -12.25
N ARG A 56 -17.68 1.22 -12.79
CA ARG A 56 -16.30 0.85 -13.19
C ARG A 56 -15.76 1.81 -14.24
N MET A 57 -16.55 2.11 -15.28
CA MET A 57 -16.14 3.03 -16.33
C MET A 57 -15.89 4.45 -15.82
N LYS A 58 -16.71 4.94 -14.88
CA LYS A 58 -16.51 6.24 -14.25
C LYS A 58 -15.18 6.30 -13.46
N ASN A 59 -14.89 5.27 -12.67
CA ASN A 59 -13.62 5.18 -11.95
C ASN A 59 -12.43 5.11 -12.91
N LEU A 60 -12.52 4.32 -13.97
CA LEU A 60 -11.50 4.21 -14.99
C LEU A 60 -11.21 5.56 -15.66
N GLN A 61 -12.27 6.28 -16.07
CA GLN A 61 -12.13 7.64 -16.60
C GLN A 61 -11.45 8.59 -15.62
N GLN A 62 -11.79 8.50 -14.35
CA GLN A 62 -11.20 9.34 -13.32
C GLN A 62 -9.68 9.15 -13.24
N TYR A 63 -9.19 7.91 -13.19
CA TYR A 63 -7.78 7.61 -12.97
C TYR A 63 -6.95 7.61 -14.26
N GLU A 64 -7.47 7.00 -15.32
CA GLU A 64 -6.72 6.86 -16.57
C GLU A 64 -6.80 8.07 -17.49
N VAL A 65 -7.87 8.87 -17.38
CA VAL A 65 -8.08 10.04 -18.24
C VAL A 65 -7.87 11.33 -17.47
N HIS A 66 -8.70 11.64 -16.49
CA HIS A 66 -8.67 12.96 -15.86
C HIS A 66 -7.37 13.25 -15.11
N LEU A 67 -6.85 12.31 -14.34
CA LEU A 67 -5.57 12.50 -13.67
C LEU A 67 -4.41 12.55 -14.67
N ALA A 68 -4.42 11.69 -15.67
CA ALA A 68 -3.41 11.68 -16.73
C ALA A 68 -3.36 13.00 -17.50
N GLU A 69 -4.50 13.61 -17.80
CA GLU A 69 -4.56 14.92 -18.47
C GLU A 69 -3.90 16.01 -17.64
N VAL A 70 -4.17 16.05 -16.33
CA VAL A 70 -3.56 17.03 -15.43
C VAL A 70 -2.05 16.82 -15.35
N VAL A 71 -1.61 15.58 -15.14
CA VAL A 71 -0.17 15.26 -15.08
C VAL A 71 0.53 15.66 -16.37
N ARG A 72 0.03 15.24 -17.53
CA ARG A 72 0.62 15.57 -18.84
C ARG A 72 0.68 17.07 -19.13
N LYS A 73 -0.28 17.83 -18.60
CA LYS A 73 -0.28 19.29 -18.75
C LYS A 73 0.86 19.97 -17.99
N TYR A 74 1.22 19.46 -16.82
CA TYR A 74 2.18 20.12 -15.93
C TYR A 74 3.54 19.41 -15.84
N ASP A 75 3.62 18.14 -16.26
CA ASP A 75 4.85 17.34 -16.34
C ASP A 75 4.78 16.36 -17.53
N PRO A 76 4.87 16.87 -18.77
CA PRO A 76 4.61 16.09 -19.99
C PRO A 76 5.65 15.01 -20.27
N ASP A 77 6.87 15.16 -19.75
CA ASP A 77 8.00 14.30 -20.08
C ASP A 77 8.09 13.07 -19.15
N ARG A 78 7.39 13.09 -18.01
CA ARG A 78 7.44 12.00 -17.07
C ARG A 78 6.32 11.01 -17.29
N LEU A 79 6.66 9.73 -17.13
CA LEU A 79 5.71 8.63 -17.27
C LEU A 79 4.54 8.79 -16.26
N PHE A 80 3.33 8.65 -16.77
CA PHE A 80 2.13 8.46 -15.97
C PHE A 80 1.67 7.00 -16.07
N TRP A 81 1.47 6.37 -14.92
CA TRP A 81 0.96 5.01 -14.79
C TRP A 81 -0.44 5.04 -14.17
N PRO A 82 -1.45 4.35 -14.75
CA PRO A 82 -2.85 4.59 -14.37
C PRO A 82 -3.20 4.12 -12.96
N SER A 83 -2.65 2.99 -12.52
CA SER A 83 -2.88 2.40 -11.20
C SER A 83 -1.63 1.65 -10.73
N SER A 84 -1.53 1.32 -9.47
CA SER A 84 -0.52 0.40 -8.92
C SER A 84 -1.23 -0.60 -7.98
N PRO A 85 -1.17 -1.93 -8.22
CA PRO A 85 -0.56 -2.53 -9.39
C PRO A 85 -1.39 -2.36 -10.65
N SER A 86 -0.75 -2.41 -11.81
CA SER A 86 -1.44 -2.37 -13.10
C SER A 86 -0.59 -3.00 -14.20
N SER A 87 -1.24 -3.67 -15.13
CA SER A 87 -0.63 -4.14 -16.38
C SER A 87 -0.71 -3.13 -17.53
N GLY A 88 -1.08 -1.87 -17.23
CA GLY A 88 -1.16 -0.78 -18.18
C GLY A 88 -2.55 -0.18 -18.36
N GLY A 89 -3.47 -0.48 -17.47
CA GLY A 89 -4.83 0.06 -17.44
C GLY A 89 -5.90 -0.91 -17.96
N GLY A 90 -7.16 -0.51 -17.81
CA GLY A 90 -8.30 -1.22 -18.37
C GLY A 90 -8.73 -2.48 -17.63
N TYR A 91 -8.35 -2.66 -16.39
CA TYR A 91 -8.67 -3.85 -15.56
C TYR A 91 -8.19 -5.18 -16.11
N TYR A 92 -7.19 -5.18 -16.98
CA TYR A 92 -6.63 -6.42 -17.51
C TYR A 92 -5.47 -6.89 -16.66
N ASP A 93 -5.69 -7.99 -15.91
CA ASP A 93 -4.68 -8.66 -15.08
C ASP A 93 -3.83 -7.66 -14.26
N PRO A 94 -4.46 -6.84 -13.41
CA PRO A 94 -3.79 -5.67 -12.82
C PRO A 94 -2.61 -6.02 -11.92
N ASN A 95 -2.53 -7.22 -11.35
CA ASN A 95 -1.39 -7.69 -10.55
C ASN A 95 -0.62 -8.82 -11.26
N GLY A 96 -0.61 -8.82 -12.60
CA GLY A 96 0.06 -9.82 -13.42
C GLY A 96 1.58 -9.65 -13.46
N TYR A 97 2.32 -10.76 -13.43
CA TYR A 97 3.78 -10.76 -13.35
C TYR A 97 4.50 -10.39 -14.65
N GLU A 98 3.79 -10.44 -15.78
CA GLU A 98 4.37 -10.28 -17.11
C GLU A 98 4.51 -8.82 -17.54
N LYS A 99 3.71 -7.90 -16.95
CA LYS A 99 3.63 -6.50 -17.37
C LYS A 99 3.43 -5.59 -16.16
N GLY A 100 3.92 -4.36 -16.30
CA GLY A 100 3.70 -3.31 -15.33
C GLY A 100 4.34 -3.58 -13.97
N ASP A 101 3.61 -3.31 -12.93
CA ASP A 101 4.05 -3.45 -11.55
C ASP A 101 3.19 -4.44 -10.76
N VAL A 102 3.76 -4.96 -9.68
CA VAL A 102 3.16 -6.02 -8.85
C VAL A 102 3.25 -5.64 -7.38
N HIS A 103 2.18 -5.90 -6.65
CA HIS A 103 2.13 -5.90 -5.20
C HIS A 103 2.26 -7.32 -4.65
N CYS A 104 3.28 -7.56 -3.84
CA CYS A 104 3.60 -8.86 -3.28
C CYS A 104 3.37 -8.88 -1.75
N TRP A 105 2.15 -9.11 -1.34
CA TRP A 105 1.73 -9.13 0.06
C TRP A 105 1.56 -10.53 0.66
N TYR A 106 1.93 -11.58 -0.05
CA TYR A 106 1.74 -12.98 0.37
C TYR A 106 2.49 -13.37 1.64
N VAL A 107 3.53 -12.63 2.02
CA VAL A 107 4.26 -12.86 3.28
C VAL A 107 3.51 -12.24 4.45
N TRP A 108 2.92 -11.06 4.26
CA TRP A 108 2.22 -10.34 5.33
C TRP A 108 0.76 -10.77 5.51
N TYR A 109 0.00 -10.93 4.41
CA TYR A 109 -1.40 -11.34 4.46
C TYR A 109 -1.60 -12.85 4.37
N LEU A 110 -2.77 -13.35 4.80
CA LEU A 110 -3.07 -14.79 4.81
C LEU A 110 -3.39 -15.35 3.41
N PRO A 111 -3.04 -16.63 3.17
CA PRO A 111 -2.20 -17.46 4.03
C PRO A 111 -0.74 -17.01 4.01
N ALA A 112 -0.22 -16.59 5.16
CA ALA A 112 1.12 -16.03 5.25
C ALA A 112 2.18 -17.03 4.74
N LYS A 113 2.93 -16.63 3.74
CA LYS A 113 4.07 -17.37 3.21
C LYS A 113 5.32 -17.08 4.05
N PRO A 114 6.32 -17.97 4.11
CA PRO A 114 7.62 -17.66 4.69
C PRO A 114 8.23 -16.42 4.00
N TYR A 115 9.03 -15.63 4.71
CA TYR A 115 9.70 -14.46 4.11
C TYR A 115 10.57 -14.80 2.90
N THR A 116 11.07 -16.03 2.82
CA THR A 116 11.82 -16.54 1.66
C THR A 116 11.01 -16.53 0.37
N PHE A 117 9.68 -16.46 0.45
CA PHE A 117 8.77 -16.36 -0.70
C PHE A 117 9.00 -15.08 -1.52
N TYR A 118 9.59 -14.04 -0.96
CA TYR A 118 9.97 -12.86 -1.75
C TYR A 118 10.92 -13.17 -2.90
N ARG A 119 11.64 -14.29 -2.86
CA ARG A 119 12.47 -14.78 -3.97
C ARG A 119 11.64 -15.26 -5.17
N ASP A 120 10.39 -15.63 -4.92
CA ASP A 120 9.44 -16.11 -5.93
C ASP A 120 8.55 -14.99 -6.48
N CYS A 121 8.57 -13.81 -5.84
CA CYS A 121 7.94 -12.60 -6.35
C CYS A 121 8.81 -12.01 -7.47
N THR A 122 8.60 -12.45 -8.71
CA THR A 122 9.49 -12.17 -9.85
C THR A 122 8.90 -11.23 -10.89
N GLY A 123 7.91 -10.43 -10.53
CA GLY A 123 7.33 -9.42 -11.40
C GLY A 123 8.36 -8.43 -11.96
N ARG A 124 8.06 -7.78 -13.07
CA ARG A 124 8.99 -6.86 -13.74
C ARG A 124 9.36 -5.65 -12.87
N PHE A 125 8.44 -5.20 -12.04
CA PHE A 125 8.64 -4.15 -11.06
C PHE A 125 7.78 -4.46 -9.83
N ILE A 126 8.39 -4.69 -8.69
CA ILE A 126 7.68 -4.90 -7.43
C ILE A 126 7.56 -3.55 -6.74
N SER A 127 6.39 -2.94 -6.86
CA SER A 127 6.10 -1.61 -6.31
C SER A 127 5.74 -1.64 -4.83
N GLU A 128 5.15 -2.76 -4.37
CA GLU A 128 4.84 -2.97 -2.97
C GLU A 128 5.18 -4.37 -2.49
N PHE A 129 5.81 -4.44 -1.35
CA PHE A 129 6.05 -5.66 -0.57
C PHE A 129 6.48 -5.27 0.84
N GLY A 130 6.45 -6.20 1.78
CA GLY A 130 7.02 -5.92 3.08
C GLY A 130 6.39 -6.68 4.22
N LEU A 131 6.94 -6.42 5.39
CA LEU A 131 6.44 -6.82 6.69
C LEU A 131 6.26 -5.56 7.52
N GLU A 132 5.21 -5.51 8.31
CA GLU A 132 5.08 -4.46 9.30
C GLU A 132 6.13 -4.64 10.40
N SER A 133 6.68 -3.53 10.88
CA SER A 133 7.57 -3.49 12.03
C SER A 133 7.09 -2.43 13.02
N PHE A 134 7.54 -2.54 14.27
CA PHE A 134 7.26 -1.51 15.24
C PHE A 134 8.05 -0.23 14.95
N GLN A 135 7.54 0.87 15.48
CA GLN A 135 8.26 2.15 15.47
C GLN A 135 9.58 2.02 16.22
N ASN A 136 10.54 2.87 15.84
CA ASN A 136 11.82 2.92 16.52
C ASN A 136 11.66 3.07 18.04
N TYR A 137 12.46 2.35 18.82
CA TYR A 137 12.39 2.35 20.27
C TYR A 137 12.45 3.75 20.88
N LYS A 138 13.31 4.62 20.35
CA LYS A 138 13.41 6.02 20.80
C LYS A 138 12.10 6.80 20.58
N THR A 139 11.40 6.51 19.48
CA THR A 139 10.10 7.12 19.19
C THR A 139 9.05 6.63 20.17
N LEU A 140 9.00 5.33 20.45
CA LEU A 140 8.10 4.75 21.45
C LEU A 140 8.31 5.36 22.84
N CYS A 141 9.56 5.56 23.26
CA CYS A 141 9.87 6.20 24.54
C CYS A 141 9.39 7.65 24.68
N ASN A 142 9.00 8.32 23.59
CA ASN A 142 8.48 9.70 23.67
C ASN A 142 7.01 9.77 24.10
N TYR A 143 6.26 8.68 24.01
CA TYR A 143 4.83 8.71 24.27
C TYR A 143 4.27 7.48 25.01
N LEU A 144 5.05 6.40 25.15
CA LEU A 144 4.66 5.27 25.98
C LEU A 144 5.11 5.49 27.42
N ASP A 145 4.21 5.21 28.35
CA ASP A 145 4.57 5.09 29.75
C ASP A 145 5.40 3.82 30.01
N PRO A 146 6.28 3.79 31.02
CA PRO A 146 7.11 2.63 31.31
C PRO A 146 6.33 1.33 31.51
N GLU A 147 5.12 1.40 32.04
CA GLU A 147 4.24 0.26 32.26
C GLU A 147 3.67 -0.32 30.96
N ASP A 148 3.58 0.49 29.91
CA ASP A 148 3.11 0.09 28.59
C ASP A 148 4.21 -0.45 27.66
N MET A 149 5.46 -0.37 28.09
CA MET A 149 6.61 -0.89 27.33
C MET A 149 6.69 -2.42 27.37
N SER A 150 5.65 -3.06 26.87
CA SER A 150 5.53 -4.51 26.70
C SER A 150 4.88 -4.83 25.36
N PRO A 151 5.36 -5.85 24.63
CA PRO A 151 4.76 -6.23 23.34
C PRO A 151 3.29 -6.65 23.47
N ASN A 152 2.84 -7.01 24.67
CA ASN A 152 1.47 -7.44 24.94
C ASN A 152 0.66 -6.42 25.77
N SER A 153 1.10 -5.16 25.86
CA SER A 153 0.32 -4.14 26.54
C SER A 153 -0.91 -3.74 25.75
N GLU A 154 -1.97 -3.33 26.45
CA GLU A 154 -3.20 -2.85 25.80
C GLU A 154 -2.93 -1.65 24.88
N VAL A 155 -1.96 -0.81 25.21
CA VAL A 155 -1.57 0.33 24.40
C VAL A 155 -0.91 -0.11 23.09
N MET A 156 -0.03 -1.11 23.14
CA MET A 156 0.58 -1.68 21.92
C MET A 156 -0.46 -2.34 21.03
N ASP A 157 -1.44 -3.05 21.62
CA ASP A 157 -2.56 -3.60 20.85
C ASP A 157 -3.46 -2.51 20.26
N TYR A 158 -3.73 -1.45 21.03
CA TYR A 158 -4.51 -0.31 20.55
C TYR A 158 -3.84 0.43 19.40
N MET A 159 -2.52 0.51 19.39
CA MET A 159 -1.75 1.15 18.30
C MET A 159 -1.70 0.30 17.02
N GLN A 160 -1.93 -1.00 17.12
CA GLN A 160 -1.98 -1.87 15.96
C GLN A 160 -3.23 -1.56 15.13
N ARG A 161 -3.03 -1.13 13.88
CA ARG A 161 -4.11 -0.79 12.94
C ARG A 161 -4.17 -1.70 11.73
N CYS A 162 -3.22 -2.60 11.57
CA CYS A 162 -3.30 -3.67 10.60
C CYS A 162 -4.27 -4.75 11.09
N SER A 163 -5.56 -4.41 11.07
CA SER A 163 -6.63 -5.36 11.32
C SER A 163 -7.20 -5.77 9.97
N ASP A 164 -6.58 -6.72 9.32
CA ASP A 164 -7.31 -7.40 8.29
C ASP A 164 -8.36 -8.31 8.96
N ASN A 165 -9.51 -8.44 8.33
CA ASN A 165 -10.59 -9.29 8.81
C ASN A 165 -10.18 -10.76 8.94
N TYR A 166 -8.98 -11.11 8.50
CA TYR A 166 -8.46 -12.46 8.47
C TYR A 166 -7.63 -12.81 9.69
N CYS A 167 -7.07 -11.89 10.43
CA CYS A 167 -6.24 -12.28 11.54
C CYS A 167 -6.18 -11.34 12.75
N ASN A 168 -6.67 -10.14 12.72
CA ASN A 168 -6.64 -9.24 13.90
C ASN A 168 -5.33 -9.33 14.73
N MET A 169 -4.21 -9.71 14.10
CA MET A 169 -3.01 -10.21 14.75
C MET A 169 -1.72 -9.61 14.18
N GLY A 170 -1.74 -8.34 13.77
CA GLY A 170 -0.52 -7.70 13.26
C GLY A 170 0.66 -7.85 14.23
N ASN A 171 0.45 -7.55 15.52
CA ASN A 171 1.46 -7.76 16.56
C ASN A 171 1.86 -9.23 16.70
N GLY A 172 0.88 -10.14 16.64
CA GLY A 172 1.13 -11.58 16.67
C GLY A 172 1.94 -12.09 15.49
N LYS A 173 1.72 -11.55 14.29
CA LYS A 173 2.54 -11.87 13.11
C LYS A 173 3.98 -11.41 13.28
N ILE A 174 4.18 -10.18 13.74
CA ILE A 174 5.52 -9.64 14.01
C ILE A 174 6.23 -10.55 15.03
N MET A 175 5.57 -10.88 16.13
CA MET A 175 6.12 -11.79 17.15
C MET A 175 6.46 -13.17 16.54
N ASN A 176 5.58 -13.73 15.74
CA ASN A 176 5.81 -15.02 15.11
C ASN A 176 7.06 -15.05 14.24
N TYR A 177 7.26 -14.01 13.40
CA TYR A 177 8.49 -13.89 12.60
C TYR A 177 9.73 -13.71 13.47
N ILE A 178 9.68 -12.90 14.54
CA ILE A 178 10.79 -12.73 15.47
C ILE A 178 11.18 -14.07 16.10
N PHE A 179 10.22 -14.86 16.59
CA PHE A 179 10.50 -16.14 17.22
C PHE A 179 10.97 -17.23 16.25
N GLN A 180 10.60 -17.15 14.98
CA GLN A 180 11.06 -18.10 13.96
C GLN A 180 12.47 -17.79 13.45
N GLU A 181 12.83 -16.51 13.33
CA GLU A 181 14.02 -16.07 12.60
C GLU A 181 15.11 -15.46 13.50
N VAL A 182 14.75 -15.05 14.71
CA VAL A 182 15.65 -14.38 15.64
C VAL A 182 15.59 -15.10 17.00
N GLN A 183 16.58 -14.87 17.85
CA GLN A 183 16.53 -15.36 19.24
C GLN A 183 15.43 -14.65 20.01
N THR A 184 14.81 -15.35 20.97
CA THR A 184 13.77 -14.79 21.83
C THR A 184 14.27 -13.54 22.54
N PRO A 185 13.69 -12.36 22.28
CA PRO A 185 14.09 -11.13 22.93
C PRO A 185 13.89 -11.19 24.45
N GLN A 186 14.81 -10.64 25.21
CA GLN A 186 14.79 -10.64 26.69
C GLN A 186 14.27 -9.33 27.28
N SER A 187 14.03 -8.33 26.45
CA SER A 187 13.51 -7.02 26.86
C SER A 187 12.62 -6.42 25.75
N PHE A 188 11.79 -5.46 26.12
CA PHE A 188 10.98 -4.70 25.16
C PHE A 188 11.84 -4.02 24.09
N LYS A 189 12.98 -3.46 24.49
CA LYS A 189 13.92 -2.84 23.56
C LYS A 189 14.47 -3.83 22.52
N GLU A 190 14.87 -5.02 22.95
CA GLU A 190 15.32 -6.08 22.05
C GLU A 190 14.21 -6.55 21.11
N TYR A 191 12.98 -6.65 21.64
CA TYR A 191 11.81 -7.00 20.85
C TYR A 191 11.56 -5.96 19.71
N ILE A 192 11.64 -4.68 20.03
CA ILE A 192 11.48 -3.62 19.02
C ILE A 192 12.59 -3.71 17.97
N PHE A 193 13.85 -3.88 18.36
CA PHE A 193 14.96 -4.03 17.39
C PHE A 193 14.84 -5.29 16.53
N ALA A 194 14.37 -6.38 17.11
CA ALA A 194 14.17 -7.62 16.35
C ALA A 194 13.01 -7.49 15.33
N SER A 195 12.06 -6.59 15.54
CA SER A 195 10.96 -6.34 14.59
C SER A 195 11.39 -5.52 13.37
N GLN A 196 12.47 -4.79 13.46
CA GLN A 196 13.04 -3.93 12.41
C GLN A 196 14.06 -4.67 11.53
#